data_501f932ec41cfe3f35c9f6f7f34ab093
#
_entry.id   501f932ec41cfe3f35c9f6f7f34ab093
#
_cell.length_a   1.000
_cell.length_b   1.000
_cell.length_c   1.000
_cell.angle_alpha   90.00
_cell.angle_beta   90.00
_cell.angle_gamma   90.00
#
_symmetry.space_group_name_H-M   'P 1'
#
loop_
_entity.id
_entity.type
_entity.pdbx_description
1 polymer ?
#
loop_
_entity_poly.entity_id
_entity_poly.type
_entity_poly.pdbx_seq_one_letter_code
_entity_poly.pdbx_strand_id
1 'polypeptide(L)'
;MAKRLLFTIAVFFLLVSTARAQGYCFNRAAQRYNLPVSLLKAVADTESGFNPSAIDYDGNGTYDYGVMQINTIWYKQLKPYWNNLADPCYNVMVGSWILYRCVTRFGGIKKGLACYNSGSPDVNADKSYVYKVLASERKF
;
A
#
# COMPACT_ATOMS: atom_id res chain seq x y z
N MET A 1 72.22 3.49 -2.74
CA MET A 1 71.08 4.42 -2.57
C MET A 1 69.80 3.73 -2.99
N ALA A 2 69.03 3.24 -2.02
CA ALA A 2 67.77 2.53 -2.31
C ALA A 2 66.58 3.52 -2.19
N LYS A 3 65.95 3.79 -3.32
CA LYS A 3 64.72 4.61 -3.33
C LYS A 3 63.53 3.76 -2.85
N ARG A 4 63.02 4.08 -1.64
CA ARG A 4 61.78 3.50 -1.12
C ARG A 4 60.61 4.14 -1.86
N LEU A 5 59.91 3.32 -2.63
CA LEU A 5 58.66 3.69 -3.27
C LEU A 5 57.54 3.51 -2.25
N LEU A 6 57.00 4.63 -1.76
CA LEU A 6 55.81 4.64 -0.89
C LEU A 6 54.55 4.43 -1.74
N PHE A 7 53.97 3.25 -1.65
CA PHE A 7 52.66 2.97 -2.21
C PHE A 7 51.60 3.52 -1.23
N THR A 8 51.00 4.66 -1.56
CA THR A 8 49.81 5.19 -0.89
C THR A 8 48.59 4.44 -1.43
N ILE A 9 48.04 3.50 -0.64
CA ILE A 9 46.77 2.86 -0.93
C ILE A 9 45.67 3.84 -0.54
N ALA A 10 45.05 4.47 -1.56
CA ALA A 10 43.85 5.26 -1.38
C ALA A 10 42.70 4.27 -1.19
N VAL A 11 42.24 4.10 0.05
CA VAL A 11 41.03 3.35 0.38
C VAL A 11 39.85 4.21 -0.01
N PHE A 12 39.27 3.92 -1.16
CA PHE A 12 38.03 4.54 -1.63
C PHE A 12 36.87 3.90 -0.85
N PHE A 13 36.43 4.56 0.23
CA PHE A 13 35.20 4.18 0.90
C PHE A 13 34.04 4.48 -0.03
N LEU A 14 33.58 3.47 -0.78
CA LEU A 14 32.28 3.47 -1.42
C LEU A 14 31.22 3.51 -0.31
N LEU A 15 30.69 4.69 -0.05
CA LEU A 15 29.45 4.86 0.70
C LEU A 15 28.33 4.24 -0.14
N VAL A 16 28.11 2.94 0.05
CA VAL A 16 26.90 2.28 -0.42
C VAL A 16 25.76 2.87 0.41
N SER A 17 25.10 3.91 -0.12
CA SER A 17 23.80 4.35 0.35
C SER A 17 22.87 3.14 0.19
N THR A 18 22.67 2.38 1.27
CA THR A 18 21.55 1.44 1.35
C THR A 18 20.29 2.30 1.36
N ALA A 19 19.77 2.62 0.18
CA ALA A 19 18.40 3.01 0.05
C ALA A 19 17.60 1.89 0.72
N ARG A 20 17.13 2.14 1.94
CA ARG A 20 16.19 1.26 2.61
C ARG A 20 15.00 1.22 1.67
N ALA A 21 14.86 0.13 0.91
CA ALA A 21 13.60 -0.19 0.26
C ALA A 21 12.58 -0.23 1.40
N GLN A 22 11.83 0.85 1.58
CA GLN A 22 10.73 0.88 2.54
C GLN A 22 9.74 -0.15 2.03
N GLY A 23 9.82 -1.35 2.62
CA GLY A 23 8.95 -2.45 2.23
C GLY A 23 7.50 -2.10 2.54
N TYR A 24 6.57 -2.65 1.78
CA TYR A 24 5.13 -2.40 1.89
C TYR A 24 4.51 -2.85 3.22
N CYS A 25 5.24 -3.43 4.14
CA CYS A 25 4.87 -3.92 5.47
C CYS A 25 3.52 -4.68 5.58
N PHE A 26 3.13 -5.42 4.54
CA PHE A 26 1.89 -6.19 4.52
C PHE A 26 1.73 -7.15 5.69
N ASN A 27 2.80 -7.82 6.12
CA ASN A 27 2.76 -8.73 7.28
C ASN A 27 2.37 -8.00 8.57
N ARG A 28 2.92 -6.80 8.78
CA ARG A 28 2.60 -5.99 9.96
C ARG A 28 1.16 -5.49 9.92
N ALA A 29 0.66 -5.06 8.76
CA ALA A 29 -0.72 -4.64 8.58
C ALA A 29 -1.69 -5.80 8.80
N ALA A 30 -1.39 -6.97 8.24
CA ALA A 30 -2.17 -8.19 8.41
C ALA A 30 -2.31 -8.60 9.88
N GLN A 31 -1.21 -8.60 10.63
CA GLN A 31 -1.22 -8.88 12.08
C GLN A 31 -2.04 -7.85 12.85
N ARG A 32 -1.87 -6.56 12.54
CA ARG A 32 -2.55 -5.47 13.26
C ARG A 32 -4.07 -5.51 13.08
N TYR A 33 -4.54 -5.83 11.89
CA TYR A 33 -5.96 -5.77 11.53
C TYR A 33 -6.62 -7.14 11.40
N ASN A 34 -5.89 -8.21 11.69
CA ASN A 34 -6.36 -9.60 11.57
C ASN A 34 -6.98 -9.88 10.20
N LEU A 35 -6.26 -9.49 9.14
CA LEU A 35 -6.61 -9.72 7.75
C LEU A 35 -5.56 -10.63 7.08
N PRO A 36 -5.95 -11.49 6.11
CA PRO A 36 -4.96 -12.28 5.36
C PRO A 36 -3.96 -11.40 4.61
N VAL A 37 -2.67 -11.77 4.68
CA VAL A 37 -1.60 -11.06 3.92
C VAL A 37 -1.89 -11.13 2.42
N SER A 38 -2.34 -12.30 1.93
CA SER A 38 -2.72 -12.50 0.53
C SER A 38 -3.81 -11.54 0.07
N LEU A 39 -4.83 -11.32 0.92
CA LEU A 39 -5.90 -10.36 0.64
C LEU A 39 -5.38 -8.93 0.51
N LEU A 40 -4.53 -8.48 1.44
CA LEU A 40 -3.96 -7.13 1.40
C LEU A 40 -3.11 -6.90 0.15
N LYS A 41 -2.31 -7.91 -0.23
CA LYS A 41 -1.53 -7.87 -1.47
C LYS A 41 -2.43 -7.86 -2.71
N ALA A 42 -3.51 -8.63 -2.71
CA ALA A 42 -4.46 -8.67 -3.80
C ALA A 42 -5.18 -7.33 -4.01
N VAL A 43 -5.53 -6.65 -2.93
CA VAL A 43 -6.07 -5.28 -3.00
C VAL A 43 -5.02 -4.35 -3.61
N ALA A 44 -3.79 -4.32 -3.12
CA ALA A 44 -2.73 -3.46 -3.64
C ALA A 44 -2.40 -3.74 -5.12
N ASP A 45 -2.40 -5.00 -5.54
CA ASP A 45 -2.24 -5.42 -6.95
C ASP A 45 -3.40 -4.88 -7.81
N THR A 46 -4.62 -4.98 -7.30
CA THR A 46 -5.83 -4.51 -8.00
C THR A 46 -5.90 -3.01 -8.11
N GLU A 47 -5.56 -2.29 -7.04
CA GLU A 47 -5.63 -0.83 -6.94
C GLU A 47 -4.58 -0.13 -7.80
N SER A 48 -3.33 -0.52 -7.68
CA SER A 48 -2.22 0.22 -8.28
C SER A 48 -1.15 -0.63 -8.96
N GLY A 49 -1.27 -1.96 -8.93
CA GLY A 49 -0.16 -2.85 -9.30
C GLY A 49 1.08 -2.62 -8.42
N PHE A 50 0.88 -2.35 -7.13
CA PHE A 50 1.94 -2.00 -6.17
C PHE A 50 2.68 -0.68 -6.48
N ASN A 51 2.08 0.25 -7.19
CA ASN A 51 2.70 1.53 -7.50
C ASN A 51 2.50 2.53 -6.33
N PRO A 52 3.57 2.92 -5.59
CA PRO A 52 3.43 3.84 -4.46
C PRO A 52 3.13 5.28 -4.88
N SER A 53 3.35 5.62 -6.14
CA SER A 53 3.13 6.96 -6.69
C SER A 53 1.87 7.05 -7.56
N ALA A 54 1.02 6.00 -7.55
CA ALA A 54 -0.21 6.01 -8.32
C ALA A 54 -1.15 7.12 -7.83
N ILE A 55 -1.72 7.85 -8.78
CA ILE A 55 -2.78 8.84 -8.54
C ILE A 55 -3.87 8.59 -9.59
N ASP A 56 -5.11 8.44 -9.15
CA ASP A 56 -6.27 8.34 -10.01
C ASP A 56 -7.27 9.44 -9.64
N TYR A 57 -7.67 10.23 -10.62
CA TYR A 57 -8.56 11.38 -10.41
C TYR A 57 -10.00 11.01 -10.73
N ASP A 58 -10.87 11.17 -9.75
CA ASP A 58 -12.30 11.00 -9.92
C ASP A 58 -12.95 12.20 -10.61
N GLY A 59 -14.01 11.95 -11.36
CA GLY A 59 -14.77 13.00 -12.02
C GLY A 59 -15.50 13.98 -11.08
N ASN A 60 -15.50 13.71 -9.76
CA ASN A 60 -16.17 14.51 -8.72
C ASN A 60 -15.23 15.44 -7.95
N GLY A 61 -13.93 15.52 -8.35
CA GLY A 61 -12.93 16.37 -7.72
C GLY A 61 -12.17 15.69 -6.58
N THR A 62 -12.42 14.42 -6.29
CA THR A 62 -11.59 13.60 -5.40
C THR A 62 -10.50 12.87 -6.20
N TYR A 63 -9.53 12.30 -5.51
CA TYR A 63 -8.53 11.42 -6.10
C TYR A 63 -8.11 10.34 -5.12
N ASP A 64 -7.60 9.25 -5.68
CA ASP A 64 -7.01 8.13 -4.98
C ASP A 64 -5.50 8.19 -5.04
N TYR A 65 -4.81 7.80 -3.94
CA TYR A 65 -3.37 7.95 -3.85
C TYR A 65 -2.66 6.70 -3.32
N GLY A 66 -1.59 6.31 -4.02
CA GLY A 66 -0.59 5.36 -3.58
C GLY A 66 -0.97 3.90 -3.76
N VAL A 67 -0.25 3.02 -3.06
CA VAL A 67 -0.31 1.55 -3.22
C VAL A 67 -1.71 1.00 -3.10
N MET A 68 -2.48 1.47 -2.13
CA MET A 68 -3.84 1.00 -1.83
C MET A 68 -4.91 2.02 -2.20
N GLN A 69 -4.57 3.03 -3.03
CA GLN A 69 -5.48 4.02 -3.58
C GLN A 69 -6.40 4.64 -2.51
N ILE A 70 -5.76 5.40 -1.60
CA ILE A 70 -6.48 6.06 -0.50
C ILE A 70 -7.16 7.32 -1.03
N ASN A 71 -8.49 7.32 -1.03
CA ASN A 71 -9.30 8.44 -1.53
C ASN A 71 -9.26 9.66 -0.61
N THR A 72 -9.28 10.85 -1.20
CA THR A 72 -9.28 12.13 -0.47
C THR A 72 -10.49 12.36 0.44
N ILE A 73 -11.55 11.56 0.33
CA ILE A 73 -12.67 11.57 1.31
C ILE A 73 -12.18 11.31 2.75
N TRP A 74 -11.05 10.59 2.89
CA TRP A 74 -10.40 10.31 4.17
C TRP A 74 -9.53 11.45 4.69
N TYR A 75 -9.32 12.51 3.88
CA TYR A 75 -8.43 13.62 4.24
C TYR A 75 -8.75 14.23 5.60
N LYS A 76 -10.03 14.42 5.93
CA LYS A 76 -10.44 15.01 7.21
C LYS A 76 -9.94 14.19 8.42
N GLN A 77 -9.99 12.86 8.34
CA GLN A 77 -9.53 11.96 9.41
C GLN A 77 -8.01 11.83 9.45
N LEU A 78 -7.37 11.93 8.27
CA LEU A 78 -5.93 11.72 8.12
C LEU A 78 -5.13 13.01 8.07
N LYS A 79 -5.77 14.18 8.12
CA LYS A 79 -5.17 15.49 7.85
C LYS A 79 -3.78 15.71 8.45
N PRO A 80 -3.49 15.39 9.73
CA PRO A 80 -2.15 15.61 10.29
C PRO A 80 -1.06 14.73 9.67
N TYR A 81 -1.46 13.62 9.03
CA TYR A 81 -0.57 12.58 8.52
C TYR A 81 -0.79 12.30 7.02
N TRP A 82 -1.56 13.12 6.33
CA TRP A 82 -1.89 12.92 4.92
C TRP A 82 -0.66 12.74 4.04
N ASN A 83 0.35 13.59 4.24
CA ASN A 83 1.59 13.53 3.46
C ASN A 83 2.40 12.24 3.70
N ASN A 84 2.15 11.52 4.80
CA ASN A 84 2.80 10.25 5.08
C ASN A 84 2.28 9.13 4.16
N LEU A 85 1.16 9.33 3.44
CA LEU A 85 0.66 8.37 2.44
C LEU A 85 1.64 8.14 1.28
N ALA A 86 2.63 9.01 1.09
CA ALA A 86 3.72 8.79 0.15
C ALA A 86 4.67 7.66 0.58
N ASP A 87 4.71 7.34 1.89
CA ASP A 87 5.40 6.16 2.39
C ASP A 87 4.57 4.90 2.08
N PRO A 88 5.11 3.92 1.33
CA PRO A 88 4.35 2.74 0.93
C PRO A 88 3.83 1.92 2.10
N CYS A 89 4.62 1.82 3.19
CA CYS A 89 4.20 1.09 4.39
C CYS A 89 3.04 1.81 5.09
N TYR A 90 3.12 3.15 5.22
CA TYR A 90 2.04 3.92 5.81
C TYR A 90 0.75 3.83 4.98
N ASN A 91 0.86 3.90 3.65
CA ASN A 91 -0.26 3.74 2.73
C ASN A 91 -0.94 2.37 2.90
N VAL A 92 -0.15 1.28 2.96
CA VAL A 92 -0.66 -0.07 3.22
C VAL A 92 -1.33 -0.17 4.60
N MET A 93 -0.76 0.44 5.63
CA MET A 93 -1.37 0.44 6.97
C MET A 93 -2.73 1.14 6.97
N VAL A 94 -2.84 2.29 6.29
CA VAL A 94 -4.11 3.04 6.19
C VAL A 94 -5.14 2.27 5.36
N GLY A 95 -4.77 1.75 4.18
CA GLY A 95 -5.68 0.95 3.35
C GLY A 95 -6.18 -0.30 4.07
N SER A 96 -5.29 -0.98 4.80
CA SER A 96 -5.66 -2.14 5.61
C SER A 96 -6.63 -1.78 6.74
N TRP A 97 -6.45 -0.62 7.37
CA TRP A 97 -7.39 -0.09 8.36
C TRP A 97 -8.76 0.20 7.75
N ILE A 98 -8.83 0.80 6.57
CA ILE A 98 -10.09 1.07 5.87
C ILE A 98 -10.80 -0.26 5.54
N LEU A 99 -10.07 -1.23 4.97
CA LEU A 99 -10.62 -2.55 4.66
C LEU A 99 -11.13 -3.27 5.91
N TYR A 100 -10.35 -3.24 7.00
CA TYR A 100 -10.77 -3.81 8.29
C TYR A 100 -12.09 -3.20 8.78
N ARG A 101 -12.23 -1.87 8.71
CA ARG A 101 -13.49 -1.21 9.10
C ARG A 101 -14.66 -1.66 8.24
N CYS A 102 -14.46 -1.81 6.94
CA CYS A 102 -15.49 -2.31 6.03
C CYS A 102 -15.87 -3.76 6.33
N VAL A 103 -14.88 -4.64 6.54
CA VAL A 103 -15.11 -6.07 6.86
C VAL A 103 -15.85 -6.22 8.18
N THR A 104 -15.45 -5.49 9.22
CA THR A 104 -16.08 -5.58 10.55
C THR A 104 -17.48 -4.97 10.56
N ARG A 105 -17.67 -3.88 9.85
CA ARG A 105 -18.98 -3.20 9.79
C ARG A 105 -20.05 -4.02 9.07
N PHE A 106 -19.69 -4.68 7.97
CA PHE A 106 -20.66 -5.35 7.10
C PHE A 106 -20.63 -6.88 7.15
N GLY A 107 -19.69 -7.46 7.88
CA GLY A 107 -19.57 -8.90 8.07
C GLY A 107 -19.13 -9.63 6.80
N GLY A 108 -17.83 -9.96 6.71
CA GLY A 108 -17.25 -10.78 5.66
C GLY A 108 -16.50 -10.04 4.56
N ILE A 109 -15.57 -10.76 3.95
CA ILE A 109 -14.58 -10.22 3.01
C ILE A 109 -15.24 -9.61 1.77
N LYS A 110 -16.20 -10.29 1.14
CA LYS A 110 -16.82 -9.78 -0.11
C LYS A 110 -17.53 -8.45 0.10
N LYS A 111 -18.31 -8.31 1.18
CA LYS A 111 -18.98 -7.05 1.53
C LYS A 111 -17.96 -5.99 1.94
N GLY A 112 -16.89 -6.39 2.62
CA GLY A 112 -15.78 -5.52 2.97
C GLY A 112 -15.07 -4.97 1.75
N LEU A 113 -14.82 -5.79 0.73
CA LEU A 113 -14.21 -5.36 -0.53
C LEU A 113 -15.14 -4.41 -1.31
N ALA A 114 -16.44 -4.70 -1.41
CA ALA A 114 -17.40 -3.79 -2.02
C ALA A 114 -17.40 -2.43 -1.30
N CYS A 115 -17.48 -2.44 0.02
CA CYS A 115 -17.39 -1.22 0.84
C CYS A 115 -16.07 -0.47 0.63
N TYR A 116 -14.94 -1.18 0.51
CA TYR A 116 -13.65 -0.57 0.27
C TYR A 116 -13.64 0.23 -1.04
N ASN A 117 -14.16 -0.38 -2.10
CA ASN A 117 -14.21 0.20 -3.45
C ASN A 117 -15.20 1.37 -3.56
N SER A 118 -16.44 1.19 -3.08
CA SER A 118 -17.53 2.14 -3.36
C SER A 118 -18.15 2.78 -2.12
N GLY A 119 -17.72 2.39 -0.92
CA GLY A 119 -18.38 2.79 0.34
C GLY A 119 -19.66 2.02 0.64
N SER A 120 -20.14 1.16 -0.26
CA SER A 120 -21.36 0.36 -0.13
C SER A 120 -21.02 -1.13 0.01
N PRO A 121 -21.76 -1.90 0.85
CA PRO A 121 -21.56 -3.35 0.94
C PRO A 121 -22.21 -4.15 -0.18
N ASP A 122 -22.74 -3.50 -1.21
CA ASP A 122 -23.44 -4.17 -2.31
C ASP A 122 -22.45 -4.88 -3.25
N VAL A 123 -22.27 -6.17 -3.00
CA VAL A 123 -21.37 -7.04 -3.79
C VAL A 123 -21.82 -7.14 -5.27
N ASN A 124 -23.10 -6.98 -5.55
CA ASN A 124 -23.58 -7.08 -6.94
C ASN A 124 -23.23 -5.82 -7.73
N ALA A 125 -23.34 -4.65 -7.11
CA ALA A 125 -22.91 -3.39 -7.72
C ALA A 125 -21.40 -3.37 -7.98
N ASP A 126 -20.61 -3.90 -7.04
CA ASP A 126 -19.13 -3.95 -7.10
C ASP A 126 -18.58 -5.30 -7.55
N LYS A 127 -19.38 -6.13 -8.21
CA LYS A 127 -19.03 -7.50 -8.57
C LYS A 127 -17.69 -7.60 -9.31
N SER A 128 -17.44 -6.74 -10.27
CA SER A 128 -16.20 -6.73 -11.05
C SER A 128 -14.97 -6.55 -10.16
N TYR A 129 -14.99 -5.54 -9.30
CA TYR A 129 -13.90 -5.28 -8.35
C TYR A 129 -13.68 -6.43 -7.39
N VAL A 130 -14.74 -6.86 -6.69
CA VAL A 130 -14.68 -7.93 -5.68
C VAL A 130 -14.05 -9.20 -6.26
N TYR A 131 -14.48 -9.64 -7.44
CA TYR A 131 -13.95 -10.86 -8.04
C TYR A 131 -12.57 -10.67 -8.64
N LYS A 132 -12.20 -9.47 -9.09
CA LYS A 132 -10.83 -9.15 -9.52
C LYS A 132 -9.85 -9.29 -8.36
N VAL A 133 -10.18 -8.76 -7.17
CA VAL A 133 -9.36 -8.91 -5.97
C VAL A 133 -9.24 -10.38 -5.56
N LEU A 134 -10.37 -11.10 -5.48
CA LEU A 134 -10.34 -12.53 -5.10
C LEU A 134 -9.60 -13.42 -6.10
N ALA A 135 -9.59 -13.07 -7.39
CA ALA A 135 -8.78 -13.74 -8.39
C ALA A 135 -7.29 -13.42 -8.21
N SER A 136 -6.94 -12.16 -7.91
CA SER A 136 -5.58 -11.76 -7.63
C SER A 136 -5.05 -12.41 -6.35
N GLU A 137 -5.88 -12.61 -5.33
CA GLU A 137 -5.46 -13.24 -4.07
C GLU A 137 -4.82 -14.62 -4.25
N ARG A 138 -5.23 -15.36 -5.29
CA ARG A 138 -4.67 -16.68 -5.60
C ARG A 138 -3.21 -16.67 -6.03
N LYS A 139 -2.63 -15.49 -6.31
CA LYS A 139 -1.23 -15.32 -6.71
C LYS A 139 -0.29 -15.25 -5.49
N PHE A 140 -0.82 -15.02 -4.31
CA PHE A 140 -0.08 -14.75 -3.07
C PHE A 140 -0.36 -15.79 -1.98
#